data_79e249791c6e977f5356fe4d1f1cae49
#
_entry.id   79e249791c6e977f5356fe4d1f1cae49
#
_cell.length_a   1.000
_cell.length_b   1.000
_cell.length_c   1.000
_cell.angle_alpha   90.00
_cell.angle_beta   90.00
_cell.angle_gamma   90.00
#
_symmetry.space_group_name_H-M   'P 1'
#
loop_
_entity.id
_entity.type
_entity.pdbx_description
1 polymer ?
#
loop_
_entity_poly.entity_id
_entity_poly.type
_entity_poly.pdbx_seq_one_letter_code
_entity_poly.pdbx_strand_id
1 'polypeptide(L)'
;MVKFILGFHCHQPVGNFDFVFKEVHIKSYSPLIRTLAARNVKFCLHASGILLEWWEENDPGLIKIISEGVEKGDIEIIGGGYYEPILASIPGKDRLRQLEMFNTALKRLFGKEPSGAWITERIWQPDIIKDLKEAGLNYAFLDDFQFFQAGISEGDIDNIFRTEYGGQYIDVFPIHERRIPEACRQNFTLSAARVLISGL
;
A
#
# COMPACT_ATOMS: atom_id res chain seq x y z
N MET A 1 1.01 -10.83 23.20
CA MET A 1 1.96 -9.82 22.64
C MET A 1 1.24 -9.21 21.45
N VAL A 2 1.00 -7.91 21.48
CA VAL A 2 0.38 -7.20 20.33
C VAL A 2 1.46 -7.01 19.27
N LYS A 3 1.20 -7.43 18.06
CA LYS A 3 2.03 -7.14 16.89
C LYS A 3 1.44 -5.94 16.15
N PHE A 4 2.29 -5.11 15.60
CA PHE A 4 1.91 -3.86 14.96
C PHE A 4 2.51 -3.82 13.56
N ILE A 5 1.68 -3.53 12.55
CA ILE A 5 2.11 -3.29 11.17
C ILE A 5 2.06 -1.79 10.93
N LEU A 6 3.20 -1.22 10.61
CA LEU A 6 3.31 0.17 10.17
C LEU A 6 3.38 0.19 8.65
N GLY A 7 2.44 0.84 8.00
CA GLY A 7 2.42 0.95 6.55
C GLY A 7 2.19 2.39 6.09
N PHE A 8 2.71 2.70 4.91
CA PHE A 8 2.55 4.00 4.27
C PHE A 8 2.06 3.83 2.83
N HIS A 9 1.08 4.64 2.49
CA HIS A 9 0.60 4.79 1.13
C HIS A 9 0.99 6.17 0.61
N CYS A 10 1.82 6.19 -0.43
CA CYS A 10 2.28 7.39 -1.11
C CYS A 10 1.65 7.44 -2.51
N HIS A 11 0.94 8.52 -2.80
CA HIS A 11 0.17 8.63 -4.02
C HIS A 11 0.36 9.98 -4.70
N GLN A 12 0.48 9.95 -6.03
CA GLN A 12 0.27 11.10 -6.90
C GLN A 12 -0.58 10.66 -8.10
N PRO A 13 -1.62 11.44 -8.46
CA PRO A 13 -2.49 11.07 -9.58
C PRO A 13 -1.80 11.29 -10.93
N VAL A 14 -2.26 10.56 -11.93
CA VAL A 14 -1.89 10.77 -13.33
C VAL A 14 -2.18 12.21 -13.75
N GLY A 15 -1.23 12.85 -14.39
CA GLY A 15 -1.39 14.21 -14.92
C GLY A 15 -1.29 15.32 -13.89
N ASN A 16 -0.86 15.02 -12.65
CA ASN A 16 -0.55 16.07 -11.69
C ASN A 16 0.67 16.89 -12.12
N PHE A 17 0.76 18.11 -11.63
CA PHE A 17 1.83 19.03 -11.99
C PHE A 17 3.17 18.64 -11.33
N ASP A 18 4.27 18.75 -12.05
CA ASP A 18 5.60 18.40 -11.55
C ASP A 18 5.99 19.18 -10.28
N PHE A 19 5.60 20.45 -10.17
CA PHE A 19 5.88 21.23 -8.98
C PHE A 19 5.20 20.65 -7.73
N VAL A 20 4.02 19.99 -7.87
CA VAL A 20 3.32 19.32 -6.77
C VAL A 20 4.07 18.06 -6.34
N PHE A 21 4.50 17.23 -7.29
CA PHE A 21 5.36 16.08 -7.00
C PHE A 21 6.60 16.51 -6.21
N LYS A 22 7.30 17.53 -6.68
CA LYS A 22 8.52 18.04 -6.05
C LYS A 22 8.26 18.58 -4.65
N GLU A 23 7.21 19.37 -4.46
CA GLU A 23 6.86 19.94 -3.17
C GLU A 23 6.54 18.85 -2.14
N VAL A 24 5.65 17.91 -2.49
CA VAL A 24 5.25 16.83 -1.58
C VAL A 24 6.40 15.87 -1.32
N HIS A 25 7.23 15.59 -2.33
CA HIS A 25 8.43 14.78 -2.17
C HIS A 25 9.37 15.35 -1.12
N ILE A 26 9.70 16.64 -1.21
CA ILE A 26 10.61 17.32 -0.28
C ILE A 26 10.01 17.42 1.12
N LYS A 27 8.71 17.71 1.22
CA LYS A 27 8.05 17.95 2.51
C LYS A 27 7.62 16.69 3.24
N SER A 28 7.36 15.58 2.51
CA SER A 28 6.74 14.38 3.10
C SER A 28 7.47 13.10 2.73
N TYR A 29 7.49 12.67 1.47
CA TYR A 29 7.94 11.32 1.12
C TYR A 29 9.40 11.07 1.44
N SER A 30 10.29 11.91 0.94
CA SER A 30 11.73 11.74 1.10
C SER A 30 12.16 11.78 2.57
N PRO A 31 11.77 12.79 3.38
CA PRO A 31 12.16 12.83 4.79
C PRO A 31 11.57 11.68 5.61
N LEU A 32 10.33 11.25 5.32
CA LEU A 32 9.71 10.12 6.00
C LEU A 32 10.50 8.83 5.77
N ILE A 33 10.66 8.44 4.51
CA ILE A 33 11.29 7.16 4.14
C ILE A 33 12.76 7.13 4.60
N ARG A 34 13.51 8.21 4.36
CA ARG A 34 14.91 8.31 4.79
C ARG A 34 15.06 8.23 6.31
N THR A 35 14.17 8.88 7.07
CA THR A 35 14.20 8.85 8.53
C THR A 35 13.92 7.45 9.07
N LEU A 36 12.90 6.76 8.55
CA LEU A 36 12.56 5.41 8.98
C LEU A 36 13.68 4.42 8.64
N ALA A 37 14.20 4.49 7.42
CA ALA A 37 15.31 3.64 6.98
C ALA A 37 16.58 3.87 7.82
N ALA A 38 16.95 5.14 8.09
CA ALA A 38 18.10 5.47 8.90
C ALA A 38 18.00 4.99 10.37
N ARG A 39 16.76 4.80 10.86
CA ARG A 39 16.49 4.29 12.20
C ARG A 39 16.21 2.79 12.25
N ASN A 40 16.35 2.07 11.13
CA ASN A 40 16.04 0.65 10.98
C ASN A 40 14.60 0.29 11.45
N VAL A 41 13.66 1.19 11.22
CA VAL A 41 12.25 0.93 11.50
C VAL A 41 11.70 0.07 10.39
N LYS A 42 11.03 -1.04 10.74
CA LYS A 42 10.35 -1.90 9.75
C LYS A 42 9.00 -1.31 9.37
N PHE A 43 8.72 -1.28 8.08
CA PHE A 43 7.43 -0.78 7.57
C PHE A 43 7.07 -1.36 6.21
N CYS A 44 5.78 -1.29 5.88
CA CYS A 44 5.27 -1.57 4.54
C CYS A 44 5.18 -0.26 3.74
N LEU A 45 5.53 -0.31 2.47
CA LEU A 45 5.46 0.85 1.58
C LEU A 45 4.69 0.52 0.31
N HIS A 46 3.63 1.26 0.07
CA HIS A 46 2.99 1.39 -1.23
C HIS A 46 3.26 2.79 -1.80
N ALA A 47 3.69 2.86 -3.05
CA ALA A 47 3.78 4.11 -3.79
C ALA A 47 3.22 3.89 -5.20
N SER A 48 2.37 4.78 -5.70
CA SER A 48 1.78 4.62 -7.04
C SER A 48 2.86 4.49 -8.12
N GLY A 49 2.55 3.77 -9.20
CA GLY A 49 3.51 3.53 -10.29
C GLY A 49 4.10 4.82 -10.85
N ILE A 50 3.26 5.84 -11.03
CA ILE A 50 3.70 7.18 -11.50
C ILE A 50 4.66 7.85 -10.51
N LEU A 51 4.40 7.70 -9.21
CA LEU A 51 5.28 8.27 -8.20
C LEU A 51 6.65 7.55 -8.18
N LEU A 52 6.64 6.23 -8.40
CA LEU A 52 7.90 5.47 -8.55
C LEU A 52 8.69 5.91 -9.80
N GLU A 53 8.02 6.12 -10.94
CA GLU A 53 8.67 6.67 -12.14
C GLU A 53 9.30 8.03 -11.85
N TRP A 54 8.55 8.92 -11.18
CA TRP A 54 9.04 10.24 -10.82
C TRP A 54 10.24 10.15 -9.85
N TRP A 55 10.22 9.27 -8.85
CA TRP A 55 11.36 9.07 -7.95
C TRP A 55 12.58 8.51 -8.68
N GLU A 56 12.37 7.58 -9.62
CA GLU A 56 13.46 7.00 -10.41
C GLU A 56 14.22 8.08 -11.20
N GLU A 57 13.48 9.05 -11.75
CA GLU A 57 14.05 10.17 -12.51
C GLU A 57 14.64 11.29 -11.64
N ASN A 58 13.96 11.64 -10.53
CA ASN A 58 14.25 12.86 -9.78
C ASN A 58 14.96 12.61 -8.43
N ASP A 59 14.84 11.43 -7.84
CA ASP A 59 15.55 11.02 -6.61
C ASP A 59 15.96 9.53 -6.65
N PRO A 60 16.85 9.11 -7.55
CA PRO A 60 17.33 7.73 -7.61
C PRO A 60 18.00 7.28 -6.30
N GLY A 61 18.48 8.23 -5.48
CA GLY A 61 19.01 7.95 -4.14
C GLY A 61 17.94 7.44 -3.17
N LEU A 62 16.69 7.87 -3.31
CA LEU A 62 15.57 7.35 -2.53
C LEU A 62 15.21 5.92 -2.98
N ILE A 63 15.16 5.67 -4.28
CA ILE A 63 14.96 4.31 -4.84
C ILE A 63 16.01 3.34 -4.31
N LYS A 64 17.27 3.76 -4.27
CA LYS A 64 18.36 2.94 -3.72
C LYS A 64 18.13 2.62 -2.23
N ILE A 65 17.76 3.60 -1.41
CA ILE A 65 17.47 3.39 0.02
C ILE A 65 16.32 2.40 0.20
N ILE A 66 15.25 2.52 -0.58
CA ILE A 66 14.13 1.59 -0.54
C ILE A 66 14.59 0.18 -0.95
N SER A 67 15.34 0.06 -2.03
CA SER A 67 15.87 -1.22 -2.52
C SER A 67 16.75 -1.92 -1.46
N GLU A 68 17.65 -1.20 -0.82
CA GLU A 68 18.46 -1.72 0.27
C GLU A 68 17.61 -2.16 1.48
N GLY A 69 16.56 -1.40 1.81
CA GLY A 69 15.60 -1.76 2.87
C GLY A 69 14.80 -3.02 2.54
N VAL A 70 14.41 -3.18 1.28
CA VAL A 70 13.70 -4.38 0.78
C VAL A 70 14.61 -5.61 0.83
N GLU A 71 15.87 -5.47 0.42
CA GLU A 71 16.86 -6.55 0.47
C GLU A 71 17.11 -7.02 1.92
N LYS A 72 17.22 -6.09 2.86
CA LYS A 72 17.41 -6.38 4.30
C LYS A 72 16.15 -6.94 4.96
N GLY A 73 14.97 -6.78 4.36
CA GLY A 73 13.67 -7.15 4.96
C GLY A 73 13.17 -6.16 6.02
N ASP A 74 13.63 -4.91 5.96
CA ASP A 74 13.12 -3.81 6.78
C ASP A 74 11.97 -3.06 6.09
N ILE A 75 11.92 -3.10 4.76
CA ILE A 75 10.84 -2.53 3.96
C ILE A 75 10.13 -3.65 3.20
N GLU A 76 8.83 -3.77 3.38
CA GLU A 76 7.96 -4.61 2.56
C GLU A 76 7.24 -3.77 1.52
N ILE A 77 7.46 -4.07 0.24
CA ILE A 77 6.78 -3.38 -0.85
C ILE A 77 5.40 -3.98 -1.06
N ILE A 78 4.40 -3.12 -1.11
CA ILE A 78 3.01 -3.47 -1.34
C ILE A 78 2.64 -3.17 -2.80
N GLY A 79 2.04 -4.15 -3.47
CA GLY A 79 1.51 -4.04 -4.82
C GLY A 79 0.15 -3.34 -4.88
N GLY A 80 -0.49 -3.41 -6.03
CA GLY A 80 -1.79 -2.79 -6.31
C GLY A 80 -1.97 -2.47 -7.79
N GLY A 81 -2.90 -1.60 -8.13
CA GLY A 81 -3.03 -1.07 -9.49
C GLY A 81 -1.92 -0.06 -9.80
N TYR A 82 -1.25 -0.19 -10.95
CA TYR A 82 -0.14 0.68 -11.34
C TYR A 82 -0.51 2.17 -11.34
N TYR A 83 -1.64 2.50 -11.98
CA TYR A 83 -2.20 3.86 -12.03
C TYR A 83 -3.24 4.12 -10.94
N GLU A 84 -3.36 3.20 -9.98
CA GLU A 84 -4.35 3.25 -8.90
C GLU A 84 -5.80 3.45 -9.36
N PRO A 85 -6.28 2.70 -10.35
CA PRO A 85 -7.70 2.72 -10.65
C PRO A 85 -8.50 2.11 -9.50
N ILE A 86 -9.75 2.51 -9.34
CA ILE A 86 -10.69 1.81 -8.47
C ILE A 86 -10.94 0.43 -9.09
N LEU A 87 -10.28 -0.60 -8.55
CA LEU A 87 -10.27 -1.94 -9.14
C LEU A 87 -11.68 -2.51 -9.34
N ALA A 88 -12.58 -2.24 -8.39
CA ALA A 88 -13.98 -2.67 -8.49
C ALA A 88 -14.76 -2.04 -9.67
N SER A 89 -14.28 -0.92 -10.21
CA SER A 89 -14.97 -0.15 -11.25
C SER A 89 -14.46 -0.43 -12.66
N ILE A 90 -13.45 -1.29 -12.82
CA ILE A 90 -12.88 -1.63 -14.12
C ILE A 90 -13.04 -3.12 -14.44
N PRO A 91 -13.06 -3.51 -15.73
CA PRO A 91 -13.15 -4.92 -16.13
C PRO A 91 -12.01 -5.77 -15.58
N GLY A 92 -12.26 -7.04 -15.26
CA GLY A 92 -11.26 -7.96 -14.69
C GLY A 92 -9.97 -8.05 -15.51
N LYS A 93 -10.06 -8.05 -16.85
CA LYS A 93 -8.89 -8.02 -17.72
C LYS A 93 -8.00 -6.79 -17.49
N ASP A 94 -8.62 -5.63 -17.28
CA ASP A 94 -7.88 -4.38 -17.05
C ASP A 94 -7.34 -4.34 -15.62
N ARG A 95 -8.09 -4.90 -14.64
CA ARG A 95 -7.59 -5.10 -13.26
C ARG A 95 -6.31 -5.93 -13.25
N LEU A 96 -6.37 -7.12 -13.84
CA LEU A 96 -5.20 -8.00 -13.90
C LEU A 96 -4.01 -7.32 -14.56
N ARG A 97 -4.24 -6.62 -15.68
CA ARG A 97 -3.18 -5.88 -16.37
C ARG A 97 -2.54 -4.80 -15.50
N GLN A 98 -3.33 -4.06 -14.72
CA GLN A 98 -2.83 -3.05 -13.79
C GLN A 98 -1.96 -3.67 -12.68
N LEU A 99 -2.39 -4.81 -12.13
CA LEU A 99 -1.65 -5.53 -11.09
C LEU A 99 -0.32 -6.08 -11.64
N GLU A 100 -0.34 -6.73 -12.81
CA GLU A 100 0.85 -7.28 -13.45
C GLU A 100 1.87 -6.19 -13.82
N MET A 101 1.40 -5.06 -14.36
CA MET A 101 2.27 -3.91 -14.66
C MET A 101 2.99 -3.45 -13.41
N PHE A 102 2.28 -3.34 -12.29
CA PHE A 102 2.87 -2.88 -11.05
C PHE A 102 3.86 -3.89 -10.47
N ASN A 103 3.49 -5.16 -10.42
CA ASN A 103 4.38 -6.23 -9.97
C ASN A 103 5.68 -6.25 -10.78
N THR A 104 5.59 -6.08 -12.11
CA THR A 104 6.75 -6.01 -13.00
C THR A 104 7.65 -4.82 -12.67
N ALA A 105 7.06 -3.64 -12.43
CA ALA A 105 7.81 -2.45 -12.06
C ALA A 105 8.51 -2.61 -10.69
N LEU A 106 7.80 -3.13 -9.68
CA LEU A 106 8.34 -3.37 -8.35
C LEU A 106 9.48 -4.40 -8.37
N LYS A 107 9.31 -5.48 -9.14
CA LYS A 107 10.38 -6.48 -9.33
C LYS A 107 11.60 -5.88 -10.00
N ARG A 108 11.42 -5.05 -11.03
CA ARG A 108 12.52 -4.34 -11.71
C ARG A 108 13.28 -3.41 -10.76
N LEU A 109 12.54 -2.62 -9.96
CA LEU A 109 13.14 -1.60 -9.08
C LEU A 109 13.77 -2.20 -7.82
N PHE A 110 13.14 -3.20 -7.23
CA PHE A 110 13.45 -3.67 -5.88
C PHE A 110 13.84 -5.16 -5.81
N GLY A 111 13.86 -5.86 -6.95
CA GLY A 111 14.27 -7.28 -7.02
C GLY A 111 13.29 -8.28 -6.43
N LYS A 112 12.13 -7.82 -5.90
CA LYS A 112 11.11 -8.66 -5.28
C LYS A 112 9.73 -8.39 -5.86
N GLU A 113 8.92 -9.44 -5.95
CA GLU A 113 7.50 -9.33 -6.22
C GLU A 113 6.75 -9.05 -4.91
N PRO A 114 5.72 -8.19 -4.91
CA PRO A 114 4.91 -7.95 -3.73
C PRO A 114 4.04 -9.17 -3.41
N SER A 115 3.77 -9.39 -2.12
CA SER A 115 2.81 -10.40 -1.67
C SER A 115 1.48 -9.78 -1.25
N GLY A 116 1.46 -8.51 -0.89
CA GLY A 116 0.30 -7.76 -0.45
C GLY A 116 -0.16 -6.75 -1.48
N ALA A 117 -1.43 -6.37 -1.39
CA ALA A 117 -2.07 -5.38 -2.24
C ALA A 117 -2.62 -4.19 -1.44
N TRP A 118 -2.33 -3.00 -1.92
CA TRP A 118 -3.11 -1.81 -1.63
C TRP A 118 -4.33 -1.76 -2.55
N ILE A 119 -5.52 -1.68 -1.96
CA ILE A 119 -6.76 -1.53 -2.71
C ILE A 119 -7.10 -0.05 -2.80
N THR A 120 -7.08 0.49 -3.99
CA THR A 120 -7.33 1.92 -4.24
C THR A 120 -8.65 2.35 -3.62
N GLU A 121 -8.61 3.44 -2.82
CA GLU A 121 -9.72 3.96 -2.02
C GLU A 121 -10.37 2.90 -1.10
N ARG A 122 -9.72 1.73 -0.92
CA ARG A 122 -10.20 0.55 -0.16
C ARG A 122 -11.59 0.09 -0.59
N ILE A 123 -11.96 0.40 -1.85
CA ILE A 123 -13.23 -0.06 -2.43
C ILE A 123 -13.09 -1.54 -2.78
N TRP A 124 -13.77 -2.35 -1.99
CA TRP A 124 -13.68 -3.80 -2.04
C TRP A 124 -14.91 -4.44 -2.68
N GLN A 125 -14.65 -5.40 -3.56
CA GLN A 125 -15.64 -6.37 -4.03
C GLN A 125 -14.99 -7.76 -4.02
N PRO A 126 -15.71 -8.83 -3.61
CA PRO A 126 -15.11 -10.15 -3.47
C PRO A 126 -14.49 -10.73 -4.75
N ASP A 127 -15.02 -10.39 -5.93
CA ASP A 127 -14.52 -10.87 -7.22
C ASP A 127 -13.10 -10.38 -7.56
N ILE A 128 -12.62 -9.31 -6.90
CA ILE A 128 -11.24 -8.83 -7.02
C ILE A 128 -10.24 -9.90 -6.55
N ILE A 129 -10.65 -10.78 -5.63
CA ILE A 129 -9.80 -11.86 -5.10
C ILE A 129 -9.20 -12.69 -6.24
N LYS A 130 -9.99 -13.01 -7.26
CA LYS A 130 -9.54 -13.79 -8.41
C LYS A 130 -8.34 -13.13 -9.09
N ASP A 131 -8.45 -11.84 -9.39
CA ASP A 131 -7.42 -11.09 -10.11
C ASP A 131 -6.17 -10.87 -9.22
N LEU A 132 -6.35 -10.63 -7.92
CA LEU A 132 -5.25 -10.54 -6.96
C LEU A 132 -4.47 -11.85 -6.88
N LYS A 133 -5.18 -12.99 -6.79
CA LYS A 133 -4.54 -14.31 -6.72
C LYS A 133 -3.83 -14.68 -8.02
N GLU A 134 -4.41 -14.35 -9.17
CA GLU A 134 -3.78 -14.54 -10.47
C GLU A 134 -2.50 -13.70 -10.61
N ALA A 135 -2.49 -12.49 -10.06
CA ALA A 135 -1.30 -11.64 -9.97
C ALA A 135 -0.30 -12.05 -8.86
N GLY A 136 -0.54 -13.13 -8.11
CA GLY A 136 0.36 -13.63 -7.08
C GLY A 136 0.23 -12.92 -5.71
N LEU A 137 -0.77 -12.06 -5.53
CA LEU A 137 -0.99 -11.33 -4.29
C LEU A 137 -1.81 -12.18 -3.31
N ASN A 138 -1.40 -12.20 -2.04
CA ASN A 138 -1.91 -13.12 -1.03
C ASN A 138 -2.65 -12.44 0.12
N TYR A 139 -2.49 -11.13 0.27
CA TYR A 139 -3.20 -10.36 1.28
C TYR A 139 -3.49 -8.93 0.80
N ALA A 140 -4.45 -8.29 1.47
CA ALA A 140 -4.83 -6.90 1.21
C ALA A 140 -5.13 -6.14 2.51
N PHE A 141 -5.11 -4.82 2.43
CA PHE A 141 -5.51 -3.93 3.51
C PHE A 141 -6.87 -3.31 3.20
N LEU A 142 -7.78 -3.36 4.17
CA LEU A 142 -9.13 -2.81 4.07
C LEU A 142 -9.45 -1.97 5.31
N ASP A 143 -10.31 -0.97 5.17
CA ASP A 143 -10.72 -0.14 6.30
C ASP A 143 -11.55 -0.96 7.34
N ASP A 144 -11.38 -0.67 8.62
CA ASP A 144 -12.07 -1.34 9.73
C ASP A 144 -13.60 -1.31 9.58
N PHE A 145 -14.14 -0.25 8.99
CA PHE A 145 -15.56 -0.13 8.65
C PHE A 145 -16.11 -1.32 7.84
N GLN A 146 -15.35 -1.87 6.90
CA GLN A 146 -15.79 -3.00 6.07
C GLN A 146 -15.93 -4.28 6.88
N PHE A 147 -15.07 -4.46 7.89
CA PHE A 147 -15.16 -5.59 8.81
C PHE A 147 -16.37 -5.46 9.74
N PHE A 148 -16.66 -4.26 10.23
CA PHE A 148 -17.86 -4.01 11.03
C PHE A 148 -19.14 -4.26 10.23
N GLN A 149 -19.16 -3.87 8.95
CA GLN A 149 -20.29 -4.20 8.06
C GLN A 149 -20.45 -5.72 7.84
N ALA A 150 -19.36 -6.47 7.85
CA ALA A 150 -19.37 -7.93 7.77
C ALA A 150 -19.72 -8.61 9.11
N GLY A 151 -20.02 -7.84 10.16
CA GLY A 151 -20.42 -8.36 11.48
C GLY A 151 -19.29 -8.66 12.44
N ILE A 152 -18.05 -8.26 12.14
CA ILE A 152 -16.92 -8.37 13.06
C ILE A 152 -17.09 -7.33 14.17
N SER A 153 -16.90 -7.76 15.43
CA SER A 153 -17.00 -6.88 16.59
C SER A 153 -15.76 -6.00 16.76
N GLU A 154 -15.90 -4.87 17.44
CA GLU A 154 -14.78 -3.99 17.76
C GLU A 154 -13.69 -4.68 18.61
N GLY A 155 -14.09 -5.69 19.41
CA GLY A 155 -13.16 -6.49 20.22
C GLY A 155 -12.33 -7.49 19.41
N ASP A 156 -12.81 -7.86 18.23
CA ASP A 156 -12.18 -8.87 17.36
C ASP A 156 -11.40 -8.25 16.20
N ILE A 157 -11.49 -6.94 15.99
CA ILE A 157 -10.93 -6.26 14.82
C ILE A 157 -9.40 -6.35 14.73
N ASP A 158 -8.71 -6.63 15.82
CA ASP A 158 -7.24 -6.74 15.89
C ASP A 158 -6.71 -8.07 15.33
N ASN A 159 -7.56 -8.88 14.69
CA ASN A 159 -7.17 -10.14 14.07
C ASN A 159 -6.91 -10.01 12.56
N ILE A 160 -6.22 -10.99 12.01
CA ILE A 160 -6.15 -11.21 10.56
C ILE A 160 -7.39 -12.00 10.16
N PHE A 161 -8.05 -11.57 9.11
CA PHE A 161 -9.23 -12.25 8.59
C PHE A 161 -8.92 -12.90 7.25
N ARG A 162 -9.69 -13.89 6.89
CA ARG A 162 -9.63 -14.53 5.59
C ARG A 162 -10.98 -14.43 4.92
N THR A 163 -10.97 -14.02 3.66
CA THR A 163 -12.18 -13.97 2.82
C THR A 163 -11.99 -14.84 1.58
N GLU A 164 -13.10 -15.19 0.96
CA GLU A 164 -13.14 -16.17 -0.13
C GLU A 164 -14.01 -15.68 -1.28
N TYR A 165 -13.61 -16.03 -2.50
CA TYR A 165 -14.44 -15.89 -3.69
C TYR A 165 -14.07 -16.97 -4.72
N GLY A 166 -15.06 -17.75 -5.17
CA GLY A 166 -14.88 -18.77 -6.21
C GLY A 166 -13.85 -19.85 -5.87
N GLY A 167 -13.72 -20.22 -4.60
CA GLY A 167 -12.76 -21.20 -4.11
C GLY A 167 -11.35 -20.64 -3.88
N GLN A 168 -11.14 -19.35 -4.09
CA GLN A 168 -9.87 -18.68 -3.83
C GLN A 168 -9.93 -17.85 -2.54
N TYR A 169 -8.86 -17.90 -1.77
CA TYR A 169 -8.78 -17.25 -0.46
C TYR A 169 -7.71 -16.17 -0.45
N ILE A 170 -7.98 -15.08 0.27
CA ILE A 170 -7.01 -14.02 0.53
C ILE A 170 -7.10 -13.59 2.01
N ASP A 171 -5.97 -13.27 2.61
CA ASP A 171 -5.93 -12.71 3.93
C ASP A 171 -6.16 -11.20 3.87
N VAL A 172 -6.93 -10.65 4.82
CA VAL A 172 -7.26 -9.22 4.87
C VAL A 172 -6.94 -8.66 6.25
N PHE A 173 -6.26 -7.52 6.23
CA PHE A 173 -5.80 -6.82 7.41
C PHE A 173 -6.62 -5.54 7.61
N PRO A 174 -7.24 -5.34 8.78
CA PRO A 174 -7.93 -4.10 9.07
C PRO A 174 -6.98 -2.91 9.19
N ILE A 175 -7.36 -1.79 8.60
CA ILE A 175 -6.74 -0.49 8.84
C ILE A 175 -7.53 0.19 9.95
N HIS A 176 -6.88 0.44 11.09
CA HIS A 176 -7.51 1.08 12.24
C HIS A 176 -7.53 2.59 12.09
N GLU A 177 -8.52 3.14 11.44
CA GLU A 177 -8.63 4.59 11.26
C GLU A 177 -8.70 5.37 12.59
N ARG A 178 -9.37 4.81 13.59
CA ARG A 178 -9.54 5.45 14.90
C ARG A 178 -8.28 5.44 15.76
N ARG A 179 -7.36 4.50 15.51
CA ARG A 179 -6.11 4.35 16.27
C ARG A 179 -4.95 5.15 15.69
N ILE A 180 -5.12 5.75 14.52
CA ILE A 180 -4.13 6.66 13.96
C ILE A 180 -4.08 7.89 14.88
N PRO A 181 -2.92 8.20 15.52
CA PRO A 181 -2.81 9.35 16.40
C PRO A 181 -3.24 10.63 15.69
N GLU A 182 -3.98 11.50 16.38
CA GLU A 182 -4.46 12.78 15.84
C GLU A 182 -3.30 13.61 15.26
N ALA A 183 -2.13 13.57 15.93
CA ALA A 183 -0.91 14.22 15.45
C ALA A 183 -0.44 13.67 14.09
N CYS A 184 -0.68 12.40 13.79
CA CYS A 184 -0.41 11.83 12.46
C CYS A 184 -1.44 12.28 11.42
N ARG A 185 -2.72 12.44 11.83
CA ARG A 185 -3.77 12.94 10.93
C ARG A 185 -3.61 14.41 10.58
N GLN A 186 -3.17 15.24 11.55
CA GLN A 186 -3.07 16.69 11.36
C GLN A 186 -1.77 17.12 10.68
N ASN A 187 -0.66 16.41 10.91
CA ASN A 187 0.65 16.76 10.36
C ASN A 187 0.91 16.18 8.97
N PHE A 188 0.13 15.18 8.54
CA PHE A 188 0.07 14.71 7.16
C PHE A 188 -1.04 15.46 6.39
N THR A 189 -1.05 16.79 6.52
CA THR A 189 -1.83 17.66 5.65
C THR A 189 -1.33 17.45 4.23
N LEU A 190 -2.12 16.89 3.45
CA LEU A 190 -2.03 16.58 2.03
C LEU A 190 -1.99 15.06 1.83
N SER A 191 -3.09 14.54 1.46
CA SER A 191 -3.40 13.43 0.51
C SER A 191 -2.29 12.46 0.08
N ALA A 192 -1.13 12.45 0.72
CA ALA A 192 0.07 11.85 0.16
C ALA A 192 0.58 10.62 0.88
N ALA A 193 0.36 10.48 2.18
CA ALA A 193 0.75 9.28 2.92
C ALA A 193 -0.30 8.94 3.97
N ARG A 194 -0.86 7.74 3.92
CA ARG A 194 -1.71 7.18 4.98
C ARG A 194 -0.88 6.21 5.80
N VAL A 195 -1.00 6.31 7.11
CA VAL A 195 -0.41 5.37 8.06
C VAL A 195 -1.39 4.23 8.23
N LEU A 196 -0.94 3.03 7.92
CA LEU A 196 -1.68 1.80 8.14
C LEU A 196 -1.28 1.24 9.51
N ILE A 197 -2.23 1.05 10.38
CA ILE A 197 -2.01 0.42 11.68
C ILE A 197 -2.89 -0.81 11.73
N SER A 198 -2.29 -1.99 11.73
CA SER A 198 -2.94 -3.25 12.00
C SER A 198 -2.36 -3.82 13.28
N GLY A 199 -3.22 -4.22 14.22
CA GLY A 199 -2.81 -4.99 15.39
C GLY A 199 -2.87 -6.49 15.07
N LEU A 200 -1.88 -7.25 15.47
CA LEU A 200 -1.85 -8.72 15.47
C LEU A 200 -1.73 -9.22 16.89
#